data_def9d112562c4eb7b21376cb344bed41
#
_entry.id   def9d112562c4eb7b21376cb344bed41
#
_cell.length_a   1.000
_cell.length_b   1.000
_cell.length_c   1.000
_cell.angle_alpha   90.00
_cell.angle_beta   90.00
_cell.angle_gamma   90.00
#
_symmetry.space_group_name_H-M   'P 1'
#
loop_
_entity.id
_entity.type
_entity.pdbx_description
1 polymer ?
#
loop_
_entity_poly.entity_id
_entity_poly.type
_entity_poly.pdbx_seq_one_letter_code
_entity_poly.pdbx_strand_id
1 'polypeptide(L)'
;MNYSLEDLPNSGKNPRVYMDIVLNNEIIGRLQIKLFRDAFPAGVENFVQLTNGKTYRVNSNGTGKYKYNRHINRTYEGCKFHNVLHNNYIVSGDIYNSNGSSAGTVYCDEPIPPVFGDYFYPHESKGLLSLVPYTDESGNRYYDSTFMITLDDIRPSNVLDELDRDQVVIGQVYGGLDVLDKINSMIKPYAGRKYPTFSIGKCGAYLDSSQAQRKRPVNVNGTKRFLNKPTRVN
;
A
#
# COMPACT_ATOMS: atom_id res chain seq x y z
N MET A 1 -3.94 -15.54 -14.71
CA MET A 1 -5.21 -15.73 -13.96
C MET A 1 -6.07 -14.50 -14.13
N ASN A 2 -7.36 -14.64 -14.42
CA ASN A 2 -8.25 -13.49 -14.44
C ASN A 2 -8.70 -13.25 -12.99
N TYR A 3 -8.19 -12.21 -12.33
CA TYR A 3 -8.74 -11.77 -11.07
C TYR A 3 -10.12 -11.18 -11.33
N SER A 4 -11.17 -11.80 -10.80
CA SER A 4 -12.46 -11.16 -10.77
C SER A 4 -12.45 -10.05 -9.72
N LEU A 5 -12.87 -8.84 -10.09
CA LEU A 5 -13.02 -7.71 -9.14
C LEU A 5 -13.99 -8.06 -7.99
N GLU A 6 -14.86 -9.05 -8.19
CA GLU A 6 -15.82 -9.54 -7.21
C GLU A 6 -15.15 -10.37 -6.09
N ASP A 7 -13.97 -10.93 -6.36
CA ASP A 7 -13.21 -11.75 -5.41
C ASP A 7 -12.35 -10.90 -4.46
N LEU A 8 -12.17 -9.61 -4.73
CA LEU A 8 -11.40 -8.70 -3.88
C LEU A 8 -12.23 -8.26 -2.67
N PRO A 9 -11.63 -8.19 -1.47
CA PRO A 9 -12.31 -7.72 -0.28
C PRO A 9 -12.91 -6.34 -0.50
N ASN A 10 -14.20 -6.24 -0.32
CA ASN A 10 -14.99 -5.08 -0.68
C ASN A 10 -14.61 -3.83 0.13
N SER A 11 -13.93 -2.90 -0.50
CA SER A 11 -13.76 -1.54 -0.02
C SER A 11 -14.37 -0.56 -1.03
N GLY A 12 -15.67 -0.39 -0.97
CA GLY A 12 -16.48 0.34 -1.96
C GLY A 12 -16.17 1.83 -2.15
N LYS A 13 -15.02 2.35 -1.70
CA LYS A 13 -14.57 3.74 -1.87
C LYS A 13 -13.06 3.78 -1.93
N ASN A 14 -12.53 4.86 -2.49
CA ASN A 14 -11.09 5.14 -2.51
C ASN A 14 -10.50 5.07 -1.09
N PRO A 15 -9.68 4.06 -0.77
CA PRO A 15 -9.16 3.87 0.58
C PRO A 15 -8.16 4.97 0.93
N ARG A 16 -8.01 5.21 2.24
CA ARG A 16 -6.98 6.11 2.78
C ARG A 16 -6.03 5.31 3.63
N VAL A 17 -4.75 5.59 3.47
CA VAL A 17 -3.69 4.96 4.26
C VAL A 17 -2.77 6.02 4.85
N TYR A 18 -1.96 5.63 5.83
CA TYR A 18 -0.90 6.46 6.37
C TYR A 18 0.41 5.69 6.44
N MET A 19 1.52 6.41 6.39
CA MET A 19 2.87 5.92 6.61
C MET A 19 3.65 6.94 7.44
N ASP A 20 4.21 6.51 8.57
CA ASP A 20 5.17 7.29 9.33
C ASP A 20 6.54 7.16 8.68
N ILE A 21 7.18 8.27 8.42
CA ILE A 21 8.52 8.29 7.83
C ILE A 21 9.55 8.44 8.94
N VAL A 22 10.54 7.55 8.92
CA VAL A 22 11.57 7.44 9.95
C VAL A 22 12.94 7.76 9.35
N LEU A 23 13.71 8.56 10.07
CA LEU A 23 15.12 8.83 9.82
C LEU A 23 15.89 8.65 11.13
N ASN A 24 16.96 7.85 11.13
CA ASN A 24 17.79 7.60 12.32
C ASN A 24 16.97 7.16 13.56
N ASN A 25 15.95 6.32 13.37
CA ASN A 25 15.00 5.84 14.38
C ASN A 25 14.04 6.89 14.94
N GLU A 26 14.00 8.09 14.39
CA GLU A 26 13.06 9.14 14.76
C GLU A 26 12.00 9.34 13.67
N ILE A 27 10.74 9.51 14.08
CA ILE A 27 9.67 9.84 13.14
C ILE A 27 9.80 11.30 12.73
N ILE A 28 10.07 11.56 11.45
CA ILE A 28 10.19 12.91 10.90
C ILE A 28 8.87 13.48 10.40
N GLY A 29 7.83 12.63 10.28
CA GLY A 29 6.48 13.02 9.94
C GLY A 29 5.65 11.86 9.42
N ARG A 30 4.38 12.15 9.06
CA ARG A 30 3.41 11.17 8.56
C ARG A 30 2.89 11.59 7.21
N LEU A 31 2.93 10.70 6.25
CA LEU A 31 2.23 10.82 4.97
C LEU A 31 0.83 10.27 5.11
N GLN A 32 -0.17 11.01 4.62
CA GLN A 32 -1.55 10.56 4.50
C GLN A 32 -1.89 10.49 3.01
N ILE A 33 -2.31 9.32 2.56
CA ILE A 33 -2.44 9.01 1.14
C ILE A 33 -3.88 8.59 0.85
N LYS A 34 -4.49 9.19 -0.16
CA LYS A 34 -5.74 8.74 -0.76
C LYS A 34 -5.41 7.88 -1.97
N LEU A 35 -5.96 6.68 -2.03
CA LEU A 35 -5.72 5.76 -3.14
C LEU A 35 -6.85 5.84 -4.17
N PHE A 36 -6.52 5.56 -5.44
CA PHE A 36 -7.42 5.60 -6.59
C PHE A 36 -7.76 4.18 -7.02
N ARG A 37 -8.75 3.57 -6.35
CA ARG A 37 -9.09 2.17 -6.57
C ARG A 37 -9.56 1.87 -7.99
N ASP A 38 -10.25 2.79 -8.61
CA ASP A 38 -10.74 2.74 -9.98
C ASP A 38 -9.62 2.74 -11.02
N ALA A 39 -8.47 3.34 -10.71
CA ALA A 39 -7.32 3.33 -11.61
C ALA A 39 -6.67 1.94 -11.72
N PHE A 40 -6.48 1.24 -10.59
CA PHE A 40 -5.84 -0.07 -10.56
C PHE A 40 -6.31 -0.90 -9.35
N PRO A 41 -7.49 -1.54 -9.40
CA PRO A 41 -8.10 -2.18 -8.24
C PRO A 41 -7.22 -3.23 -7.55
N ALA A 42 -6.57 -4.12 -8.30
CA ALA A 42 -5.71 -5.16 -7.75
C ALA A 42 -4.44 -4.59 -7.10
N GLY A 43 -3.81 -3.62 -7.76
CA GLY A 43 -2.63 -2.92 -7.22
C GLY A 43 -2.94 -2.14 -5.95
N VAL A 44 -4.07 -1.41 -5.93
CA VAL A 44 -4.53 -0.67 -4.75
C VAL A 44 -4.84 -1.61 -3.59
N GLU A 45 -5.51 -2.74 -3.85
CA GLU A 45 -5.81 -3.74 -2.81
C GLU A 45 -4.52 -4.33 -2.24
N ASN A 46 -3.57 -4.71 -3.09
CA ASN A 46 -2.24 -5.16 -2.68
C ASN A 46 -1.57 -4.13 -1.74
N PHE A 47 -1.56 -2.87 -2.16
CA PHE A 47 -0.97 -1.78 -1.38
C PHE A 47 -1.65 -1.61 -0.01
N VAL A 48 -2.98 -1.61 0.06
CA VAL A 48 -3.76 -1.48 1.31
C VAL A 48 -3.48 -2.64 2.25
N GLN A 49 -3.42 -3.87 1.74
CA GLN A 49 -3.20 -5.03 2.58
C GLN A 49 -1.76 -5.09 3.12
N LEU A 50 -0.78 -4.67 2.33
CA LEU A 50 0.61 -4.53 2.79
C LEU A 50 0.77 -3.42 3.83
N THR A 51 0.04 -2.30 3.73
CA THR A 51 0.02 -1.29 4.81
C THR A 51 -0.61 -1.82 6.10
N ASN A 52 -1.52 -2.79 6.02
CA ASN A 52 -2.17 -3.41 7.17
C ASN A 52 -1.44 -4.65 7.70
N GLY A 53 -0.32 -5.05 7.10
CA GLY A 53 0.40 -6.27 7.46
C GLY A 53 -0.40 -7.54 7.21
N LYS A 54 -1.13 -7.62 6.09
CA LYS A 54 -1.99 -8.75 5.76
C LYS A 54 -1.53 -9.42 4.47
N THR A 55 -1.69 -10.74 4.43
CA THR A 55 -1.48 -11.55 3.23
C THR A 55 -2.66 -12.48 3.01
N TYR A 56 -2.88 -12.84 1.77
CA TYR A 56 -3.92 -13.80 1.39
C TYR A 56 -3.31 -15.14 1.02
N ARG A 57 -4.08 -16.21 1.23
CA ARG A 57 -3.76 -17.56 0.79
C ARG A 57 -4.78 -17.97 -0.27
N VAL A 58 -4.30 -18.52 -1.38
CA VAL A 58 -5.19 -19.14 -2.35
C VAL A 58 -5.83 -20.37 -1.72
N ASN A 59 -7.14 -20.53 -1.88
CA ASN A 59 -7.81 -21.75 -1.43
C ASN A 59 -7.29 -22.93 -2.27
N SER A 60 -6.86 -23.99 -1.60
CA SER A 60 -6.41 -25.23 -2.22
C SER A 60 -7.43 -25.89 -3.18
N ASN A 61 -8.66 -25.44 -3.15
CA ASN A 61 -9.75 -26.01 -3.96
C ASN A 61 -9.96 -25.28 -5.30
N GLY A 62 -9.08 -24.37 -5.69
CA GLY A 62 -9.15 -23.67 -6.99
C GLY A 62 -10.36 -22.73 -7.18
N THR A 63 -11.13 -22.46 -6.15
CA THR A 63 -12.37 -21.66 -6.24
C THR A 63 -12.14 -20.15 -6.17
N GLY A 64 -10.91 -19.68 -6.44
CA GLY A 64 -10.60 -18.25 -6.63
C GLY A 64 -10.76 -17.35 -5.38
N LYS A 65 -11.17 -17.87 -4.23
CA LYS A 65 -11.35 -17.06 -3.03
C LYS A 65 -10.08 -17.02 -2.20
N TYR A 66 -9.48 -15.84 -2.10
CA TYR A 66 -8.35 -15.59 -1.21
C TYR A 66 -8.80 -15.65 0.25
N LYS A 67 -8.16 -16.48 1.07
CA LYS A 67 -8.33 -16.48 2.52
C LYS A 67 -7.14 -15.79 3.18
N TYR A 68 -7.45 -14.94 4.15
CA TYR A 68 -6.43 -14.30 4.98
C TYR A 68 -5.52 -15.33 5.66
N ASN A 69 -4.21 -15.20 5.47
CA ASN A 69 -3.21 -16.05 6.11
C ASN A 69 -2.60 -15.33 7.33
N ARG A 70 -2.94 -15.77 8.53
CA ARG A 70 -2.46 -15.18 9.78
C ARG A 70 -0.97 -15.43 10.07
N HIS A 71 -0.33 -16.34 9.34
CA HIS A 71 1.03 -16.80 9.65
C HIS A 71 2.12 -16.07 8.84
N ILE A 72 1.74 -15.27 7.85
CA ILE A 72 2.68 -14.52 7.02
C ILE A 72 2.31 -13.05 7.13
N ASN A 73 3.14 -12.29 7.85
CA ASN A 73 3.00 -10.85 7.95
C ASN A 73 3.93 -10.19 6.92
N ARG A 74 3.37 -9.82 5.79
CA ARG A 74 4.04 -8.95 4.82
C ARG A 74 3.54 -7.54 5.02
N THR A 75 4.45 -6.62 5.17
CA THR A 75 4.10 -5.23 5.48
C THR A 75 5.14 -4.27 4.93
N TYR A 76 4.71 -3.05 4.70
CA TYR A 76 5.62 -1.95 4.42
C TYR A 76 6.35 -1.43 5.67
N GLU A 77 5.94 -1.80 6.89
CA GLU A 77 6.68 -1.42 8.10
C GLU A 77 8.11 -1.93 8.03
N GLY A 78 9.07 -1.04 8.20
CA GLY A 78 10.50 -1.32 8.13
C GLY A 78 11.12 -1.20 6.74
N CYS A 79 10.34 -1.13 5.67
CA CYS A 79 10.89 -0.96 4.32
C CYS A 79 11.66 0.34 4.20
N LYS A 80 12.84 0.27 3.62
CA LYS A 80 13.67 1.45 3.33
C LYS A 80 13.30 2.05 1.98
N PHE A 81 13.50 3.35 1.86
CA PHE A 81 13.55 3.99 0.54
C PHE A 81 14.93 3.71 -0.05
N HIS A 82 15.00 2.78 -0.99
CA HIS A 82 16.24 2.24 -1.54
C HIS A 82 16.71 2.96 -2.79
N ASN A 83 15.84 3.72 -3.44
CA ASN A 83 16.17 4.58 -4.57
C ASN A 83 15.61 5.97 -4.35
N VAL A 84 16.41 6.99 -4.58
CA VAL A 84 16.06 8.39 -4.39
C VAL A 84 16.63 9.23 -5.52
N LEU A 85 15.78 10.04 -6.13
CA LEU A 85 16.17 11.01 -7.15
C LEU A 85 15.71 12.40 -6.73
N HIS A 86 16.66 13.26 -6.36
CA HIS A 86 16.40 14.62 -5.90
C HIS A 86 15.51 15.40 -6.89
N ASN A 87 14.51 16.11 -6.38
CA ASN A 87 13.51 16.85 -7.14
C ASN A 87 12.63 15.99 -8.07
N ASN A 88 12.69 14.66 -7.96
CA ASN A 88 11.89 13.77 -8.77
C ASN A 88 11.08 12.81 -7.90
N TYR A 89 11.70 11.77 -7.34
CA TYR A 89 10.98 10.72 -6.64
C TYR A 89 11.82 9.97 -5.62
N ILE A 90 11.11 9.22 -4.79
CA ILE A 90 11.66 8.18 -3.89
C ILE A 90 10.96 6.86 -4.14
N VAL A 91 11.69 5.74 -4.06
CA VAL A 91 11.20 4.38 -4.28
C VAL A 91 11.36 3.53 -3.02
N SER A 92 10.32 2.76 -2.68
CA SER A 92 10.30 1.79 -1.60
C SER A 92 9.48 0.57 -1.99
N GLY A 93 9.24 -0.34 -1.05
CA GLY A 93 8.34 -1.47 -1.25
C GLY A 93 9.03 -2.82 -1.33
N ASP A 94 10.35 -2.91 -1.15
CA ASP A 94 11.02 -4.19 -0.92
C ASP A 94 10.66 -4.69 0.49
N ILE A 95 9.64 -5.54 0.54
CA ILE A 95 9.07 -6.07 1.79
C ILE A 95 9.86 -7.22 2.40
N TYR A 96 10.93 -7.68 1.74
CA TYR A 96 11.77 -8.78 2.22
C TYR A 96 13.14 -8.29 2.70
N ASN A 97 13.87 -7.58 1.83
CA ASN A 97 15.28 -7.23 2.08
C ASN A 97 15.48 -5.73 2.33
N SER A 98 14.50 -4.90 2.02
CA SER A 98 14.54 -3.43 2.16
C SER A 98 15.74 -2.77 1.43
N ASN A 99 16.18 -3.35 0.32
CA ASN A 99 17.30 -2.86 -0.50
C ASN A 99 16.98 -2.72 -2.00
N GLY A 100 15.73 -3.05 -2.38
CA GLY A 100 15.25 -3.00 -3.75
C GLY A 100 15.43 -4.30 -4.55
N SER A 101 15.92 -5.37 -3.92
CA SER A 101 16.20 -6.64 -4.61
C SER A 101 15.03 -7.62 -4.60
N SER A 102 14.04 -7.43 -3.72
CA SER A 102 12.98 -8.40 -3.49
C SER A 102 11.67 -7.73 -3.14
N ALA A 103 10.70 -7.94 -3.97
CA ALA A 103 9.33 -7.47 -3.78
C ALA A 103 8.35 -8.65 -3.89
N GLY A 104 7.10 -8.43 -3.56
CA GLY A 104 6.11 -9.49 -3.62
C GLY A 104 4.70 -8.96 -3.52
N THR A 105 3.72 -9.84 -3.49
CA THR A 105 2.33 -9.45 -3.36
C THR A 105 1.65 -10.13 -2.19
N VAL A 106 0.49 -9.61 -1.79
CA VAL A 106 -0.39 -10.30 -0.83
C VAL A 106 -1.03 -11.54 -1.43
N TYR A 107 -0.95 -11.73 -2.73
CA TYR A 107 -1.54 -12.83 -3.50
C TYR A 107 -0.59 -14.04 -3.62
N CYS A 108 0.10 -14.39 -2.53
CA CYS A 108 1.09 -15.48 -2.52
C CYS A 108 2.26 -15.27 -3.48
N ASP A 109 2.68 -14.03 -3.66
CA ASP A 109 3.69 -13.56 -4.61
C ASP A 109 3.35 -13.76 -6.09
N GLU A 110 2.09 -14.08 -6.40
CA GLU A 110 1.63 -14.01 -7.78
C GLU A 110 1.73 -12.56 -8.28
N PRO A 111 2.38 -12.32 -9.42
CA PRO A 111 2.54 -10.99 -9.97
C PRO A 111 1.20 -10.39 -10.40
N ILE A 112 1.04 -9.09 -10.25
CA ILE A 112 -0.15 -8.38 -10.68
C ILE A 112 0.04 -7.97 -12.14
N PRO A 113 -0.80 -8.48 -13.07
CA PRO A 113 -0.69 -8.11 -14.48
C PRO A 113 -1.06 -6.63 -14.70
N PRO A 114 -0.56 -5.99 -15.76
CA PRO A 114 -0.92 -4.63 -16.11
C PRO A 114 -2.42 -4.52 -16.42
N VAL A 115 -2.97 -3.36 -16.10
CA VAL A 115 -4.33 -3.00 -16.52
C VAL A 115 -4.23 -2.19 -17.81
N PHE A 116 -5.02 -2.56 -18.80
CA PHE A 116 -5.16 -1.80 -20.02
C PHE A 116 -6.44 -0.95 -19.93
N GLY A 117 -6.31 0.37 -20.00
CA GLY A 117 -7.44 1.27 -19.94
C GLY A 117 -7.01 2.74 -19.90
N ASP A 118 -7.98 3.64 -20.05
CA ASP A 118 -7.79 5.08 -20.24
C ASP A 118 -7.53 5.87 -18.94
N TYR A 119 -7.28 5.20 -17.81
CA TYR A 119 -7.14 5.85 -16.50
C TYR A 119 -5.67 6.02 -16.09
N PHE A 120 -4.91 6.72 -16.92
CA PHE A 120 -3.55 7.12 -16.55
C PHE A 120 -3.55 8.55 -16.01
N TYR A 121 -3.18 8.71 -14.74
CA TYR A 121 -2.89 10.00 -14.17
C TYR A 121 -1.42 10.33 -14.48
N PRO A 122 -1.12 11.51 -15.06
CA PRO A 122 0.26 11.92 -15.33
C PRO A 122 1.01 12.21 -14.02
N HIS A 123 2.34 12.02 -14.04
CA HIS A 123 3.21 12.22 -12.87
C HIS A 123 3.63 13.69 -12.67
N GLU A 124 2.82 14.63 -13.09
CA GLU A 124 3.17 16.08 -13.12
C GLU A 124 3.22 16.71 -11.73
N SER A 125 2.54 16.13 -10.74
CA SER A 125 2.35 16.75 -9.43
C SER A 125 3.15 16.07 -8.33
N LYS A 126 3.56 16.86 -7.34
CA LYS A 126 4.15 16.37 -6.09
C LYS A 126 3.20 15.48 -5.31
N GLY A 127 3.76 14.45 -4.69
CA GLY A 127 3.04 13.54 -3.79
C GLY A 127 2.20 12.49 -4.50
N LEU A 128 2.39 12.25 -5.79
CA LEU A 128 1.75 11.13 -6.48
C LEU A 128 2.42 9.82 -6.10
N LEU A 129 1.59 8.84 -5.79
CA LEU A 129 1.99 7.47 -5.47
C LEU A 129 1.74 6.58 -6.67
N SER A 130 2.78 5.91 -7.16
CA SER A 130 2.70 5.01 -8.30
C SER A 130 3.24 3.64 -7.98
N LEU A 131 2.71 2.59 -8.61
CA LEU A 131 3.33 1.29 -8.64
C LEU A 131 4.42 1.26 -9.72
N VAL A 132 5.57 0.72 -9.35
CA VAL A 132 6.72 0.56 -10.24
C VAL A 132 6.65 -0.83 -10.86
N PRO A 133 6.62 -0.95 -12.20
CA PRO A 133 6.60 -2.26 -12.84
C PRO A 133 7.98 -2.91 -12.83
N TYR A 134 7.98 -4.22 -12.94
CA TYR A 134 9.15 -5.00 -13.35
C TYR A 134 8.82 -5.82 -14.59
N THR A 135 9.84 -6.26 -15.30
CA THR A 135 9.70 -7.08 -16.53
C THR A 135 10.29 -8.45 -16.27
N ASP A 136 9.53 -9.50 -16.58
CA ASP A 136 10.01 -10.88 -16.48
C ASP A 136 11.00 -11.22 -17.63
N GLU A 137 11.58 -12.41 -17.58
CA GLU A 137 12.53 -12.90 -18.59
C GLU A 137 11.93 -12.99 -20.01
N SER A 138 10.61 -13.06 -20.12
CA SER A 138 9.86 -13.10 -21.37
C SER A 138 9.48 -11.71 -21.90
N GLY A 139 9.83 -10.64 -21.18
CA GLY A 139 9.50 -9.28 -21.54
C GLY A 139 8.10 -8.83 -21.11
N ASN A 140 7.37 -9.63 -20.33
CA ASN A 140 6.06 -9.24 -19.82
C ASN A 140 6.21 -8.33 -18.61
N ARG A 141 5.34 -7.31 -18.55
CA ARG A 141 5.31 -6.34 -17.46
C ARG A 141 4.35 -6.79 -16.36
N TYR A 142 4.79 -6.63 -15.11
CA TYR A 142 4.03 -6.95 -13.90
C TYR A 142 4.27 -5.92 -12.82
N TYR A 143 3.39 -5.92 -11.80
CA TYR A 143 3.51 -5.09 -10.60
C TYR A 143 3.53 -5.96 -9.35
N ASP A 144 4.13 -5.43 -8.29
CA ASP A 144 4.26 -6.07 -6.99
C ASP A 144 4.07 -5.05 -5.84
N SER A 145 4.88 -5.15 -4.78
CA SER A 145 4.87 -4.19 -3.67
C SER A 145 5.68 -2.93 -3.93
N THR A 146 6.45 -2.87 -5.02
CA THR A 146 7.33 -1.73 -5.29
C THR A 146 6.51 -0.51 -5.69
N PHE A 147 6.78 0.60 -5.02
CA PHE A 147 6.11 1.87 -5.28
C PHE A 147 7.08 3.05 -5.25
N MET A 148 6.69 4.13 -5.88
CA MET A 148 7.37 5.41 -5.77
C MET A 148 6.42 6.52 -5.33
N ILE A 149 7.01 7.61 -4.82
CA ILE A 149 6.31 8.87 -4.51
C ILE A 149 7.08 10.01 -5.14
N THR A 150 6.39 10.88 -5.89
CA THR A 150 6.98 12.10 -6.46
C THR A 150 7.29 13.12 -5.36
N LEU A 151 8.49 13.71 -5.39
CA LEU A 151 8.98 14.66 -4.38
C LEU A 151 8.72 16.12 -4.75
N ASP A 152 8.52 16.40 -6.03
CA ASP A 152 8.29 17.72 -6.55
C ASP A 152 7.32 17.65 -7.75
N ASP A 153 6.87 18.81 -8.23
CA ASP A 153 6.16 18.90 -9.50
C ASP A 153 7.15 18.60 -10.62
N ILE A 154 6.92 17.47 -11.29
CA ILE A 154 7.81 17.06 -12.38
C ILE A 154 7.43 17.85 -13.63
N ARG A 155 8.35 18.68 -14.08
CA ARG A 155 8.15 19.45 -15.32
C ARG A 155 8.27 18.53 -16.53
N PRO A 156 7.62 18.89 -17.66
CA PRO A 156 7.76 18.13 -18.89
C PRO A 156 9.23 17.86 -19.22
N SER A 157 9.61 16.59 -19.27
CA SER A 157 10.97 16.12 -19.44
C SER A 157 10.95 14.64 -19.84
N ASN A 158 12.09 14.13 -20.31
CA ASN A 158 12.22 12.70 -20.60
C ASN A 158 11.88 11.82 -19.37
N VAL A 159 12.15 12.30 -18.15
CA VAL A 159 11.80 11.58 -16.91
C VAL A 159 10.29 11.45 -16.76
N LEU A 160 9.52 12.51 -17.03
CA LEU A 160 8.06 12.45 -16.99
C LEU A 160 7.52 11.46 -18.02
N ASP A 161 8.01 11.54 -19.26
CA ASP A 161 7.59 10.63 -20.34
C ASP A 161 7.87 9.16 -20.02
N GLU A 162 9.00 8.87 -19.37
CA GLU A 162 9.33 7.52 -18.90
C GLU A 162 8.38 7.05 -17.78
N LEU A 163 8.12 7.91 -16.78
CA LEU A 163 7.22 7.59 -15.69
C LEU A 163 5.80 7.32 -16.20
N ASP A 164 5.28 8.19 -17.05
CA ASP A 164 3.91 8.09 -17.58
C ASP A 164 3.73 6.88 -18.50
N ARG A 165 4.78 6.44 -19.18
CA ARG A 165 4.74 5.23 -20.01
C ARG A 165 4.75 3.95 -19.20
N ASP A 166 5.48 3.94 -18.08
CA ASP A 166 5.88 2.70 -17.42
C ASP A 166 5.19 2.47 -16.09
N GLN A 167 4.75 3.52 -15.41
CA GLN A 167 4.21 3.43 -14.06
C GLN A 167 2.72 3.76 -13.99
N VAL A 168 2.04 3.24 -12.98
CA VAL A 168 0.61 3.49 -12.76
C VAL A 168 0.41 4.26 -11.47
N VAL A 169 -0.09 5.49 -11.58
CA VAL A 169 -0.48 6.29 -10.42
C VAL A 169 -1.69 5.66 -9.75
N ILE A 170 -1.54 5.25 -8.50
CA ILE A 170 -2.59 4.61 -7.70
C ILE A 170 -3.06 5.46 -6.51
N GLY A 171 -2.50 6.65 -6.32
CA GLY A 171 -2.89 7.50 -5.22
C GLY A 171 -2.12 8.82 -5.14
N GLN A 172 -2.50 9.62 -4.13
CA GLN A 172 -1.90 10.93 -3.89
C GLN A 172 -1.79 11.22 -2.39
N VAL A 173 -0.68 11.77 -1.98
CA VAL A 173 -0.46 12.33 -0.64
C VAL A 173 -1.30 13.60 -0.50
N TYR A 174 -2.24 13.62 0.45
CA TYR A 174 -3.08 14.76 0.76
C TYR A 174 -2.75 15.42 2.11
N GLY A 175 -1.92 14.76 2.93
CA GLY A 175 -1.41 15.30 4.18
C GLY A 175 0.03 14.87 4.40
N GLY A 176 0.87 15.78 4.94
CA GLY A 176 2.30 15.54 5.15
C GLY A 176 3.17 15.86 3.93
N LEU A 177 2.74 16.74 3.03
CA LEU A 177 3.55 17.18 1.89
C LEU A 177 4.87 17.86 2.35
N ASP A 178 4.87 18.50 3.51
CA ASP A 178 6.06 19.05 4.16
C ASP A 178 7.11 17.99 4.52
N VAL A 179 6.67 16.74 4.76
CA VAL A 179 7.58 15.60 4.99
C VAL A 179 8.34 15.28 3.70
N LEU A 180 7.68 15.34 2.54
CA LEU A 180 8.33 15.17 1.25
C LEU A 180 9.35 16.29 0.98
N ASP A 181 9.04 17.54 1.38
CA ASP A 181 10.00 18.67 1.28
C ASP A 181 11.22 18.44 2.16
N LYS A 182 11.02 17.95 3.39
CA LYS A 182 12.13 17.59 4.29
C LYS A 182 13.01 16.53 3.66
N ILE A 183 12.43 15.42 3.16
CA ILE A 183 13.16 14.37 2.47
C ILE A 183 13.95 14.95 1.29
N ASN A 184 13.27 15.68 0.40
CA ASN A 184 13.88 16.28 -0.80
C ASN A 184 15.06 17.17 -0.45
N SER A 185 14.93 17.99 0.60
CA SER A 185 16.02 18.85 1.08
C SER A 185 17.24 18.10 1.59
N MET A 186 17.03 16.94 2.21
CA MET A 186 18.09 16.12 2.80
C MET A 186 18.84 15.25 1.78
N ILE A 187 18.21 14.96 0.63
CA ILE A 187 18.79 14.15 -0.45
C ILE A 187 19.43 15.02 -1.56
N LYS A 188 19.57 16.32 -1.34
CA LYS A 188 20.27 17.19 -2.30
C LYS A 188 21.65 16.60 -2.63
N PRO A 189 22.03 16.56 -3.91
CA PRO A 189 23.34 16.10 -4.33
C PRO A 189 24.42 16.93 -3.64
N TYR A 190 25.25 16.26 -2.85
CA TYR A 190 26.40 16.87 -2.21
C TYR A 190 27.61 15.97 -2.42
N ALA A 191 28.66 16.50 -2.97
CA ALA A 191 29.87 15.74 -3.33
C ALA A 191 30.36 14.88 -2.16
N GLY A 192 30.36 13.55 -2.37
CA GLY A 192 30.97 12.58 -1.46
C GLY A 192 30.13 12.14 -0.25
N ARG A 193 28.91 12.60 -0.06
CA ARG A 193 28.04 12.13 1.05
C ARG A 193 27.08 11.05 0.59
N LYS A 194 26.94 10.00 1.42
CA LYS A 194 25.82 9.05 1.29
C LYS A 194 24.52 9.76 1.68
N TYR A 195 23.46 9.53 0.92
CA TYR A 195 22.11 9.97 1.29
C TYR A 195 21.69 9.35 2.62
N PRO A 196 20.93 10.09 3.45
CA PRO A 196 20.34 9.51 4.64
C PRO A 196 19.37 8.40 4.24
N THR A 197 19.31 7.34 5.05
CA THR A 197 18.40 6.22 4.82
C THR A 197 17.07 6.51 5.52
N PHE A 198 16.03 6.74 4.74
CA PHE A 198 14.66 6.83 5.24
C PHE A 198 14.03 5.44 5.24
N SER A 199 13.12 5.21 6.17
CA SER A 199 12.31 3.99 6.22
C SER A 199 10.87 4.30 6.60
N ILE A 200 10.00 3.31 6.36
CA ILE A 200 8.62 3.36 6.78
C ILE A 200 8.53 2.82 8.21
N GLY A 201 8.05 3.63 9.14
CA GLY A 201 7.74 3.23 10.50
C GLY A 201 6.39 2.52 10.56
N LYS A 202 5.46 3.04 11.38
CA LYS A 202 4.09 2.53 11.39
C LYS A 202 3.34 2.93 10.12
N CYS A 203 2.58 1.98 9.59
CA CYS A 203 1.66 2.24 8.49
C CYS A 203 0.33 1.52 8.71
N GLY A 204 -0.72 1.92 7.98
CA GLY A 204 -2.04 1.30 8.08
C GLY A 204 -3.10 2.01 7.25
N ALA A 205 -4.24 1.35 7.10
CA ALA A 205 -5.41 1.95 6.45
C ALA A 205 -6.35 2.58 7.49
N TYR A 206 -6.89 3.75 7.14
CA TYR A 206 -7.97 4.35 7.92
C TYR A 206 -9.26 3.54 7.73
N LEU A 207 -9.94 3.25 8.83
CA LEU A 207 -11.25 2.59 8.77
C LEU A 207 -12.28 3.58 8.26
N ASP A 208 -13.04 3.19 7.25
CA ASP A 208 -14.25 3.93 6.89
C ASP A 208 -15.23 3.92 8.07
N SER A 209 -15.97 5.03 8.25
CA SER A 209 -16.96 5.16 9.31
C SER A 209 -17.99 4.02 9.33
N SER A 210 -18.32 3.45 8.17
CA SER A 210 -19.18 2.26 8.03
C SER A 210 -18.54 0.98 8.60
N GLN A 211 -17.23 0.83 8.53
CA GLN A 211 -16.51 -0.31 9.11
C GLN A 211 -16.23 -0.13 10.60
N ALA A 212 -16.06 1.11 11.05
CA ALA A 212 -15.90 1.43 12.48
C ALA A 212 -17.16 1.06 13.27
N GLN A 213 -18.35 1.20 12.70
CA GLN A 213 -19.61 0.80 13.33
C GLN A 213 -19.77 -0.73 13.46
N ARG A 214 -19.22 -1.51 12.51
CA ARG A 214 -19.27 -2.99 12.56
C ARG A 214 -18.34 -3.60 13.62
N LYS A 215 -17.32 -2.86 14.08
CA LYS A 215 -16.37 -3.31 15.12
C LYS A 215 -16.75 -2.89 16.54
N ARG A 216 -17.82 -2.10 16.73
CA ARG A 216 -18.34 -1.87 18.08
C ARG A 216 -18.98 -3.16 18.57
N PRO A 217 -18.55 -3.75 19.69
CA PRO A 217 -19.26 -4.87 20.29
C PRO A 217 -20.68 -4.40 20.54
N VAL A 218 -21.66 -5.14 20.01
CA VAL A 218 -23.06 -4.96 20.40
C VAL A 218 -23.10 -5.26 21.87
N ASN A 219 -23.26 -4.23 22.68
CA ASN A 219 -23.46 -4.36 24.10
C ASN A 219 -24.87 -4.93 24.29
N VAL A 220 -24.96 -6.27 24.20
CA VAL A 220 -26.20 -6.99 24.52
C VAL A 220 -26.31 -6.94 26.04
N ASN A 221 -26.93 -5.89 26.55
CA ASN A 221 -27.46 -5.90 27.90
C ASN A 221 -28.55 -6.99 27.97
N GLY A 222 -28.06 -8.22 28.03
CA GLY A 222 -28.88 -9.39 28.22
C GLY A 222 -29.22 -9.53 29.70
N THR A 223 -30.39 -9.09 30.05
CA THR A 223 -31.11 -9.54 31.27
C THR A 223 -31.01 -11.07 31.34
N LYS A 224 -30.18 -11.58 32.27
CA LYS A 224 -30.21 -13.00 32.66
C LYS A 224 -31.58 -13.27 33.30
N ARG A 225 -32.52 -13.80 32.53
CA ARG A 225 -33.70 -14.47 33.09
C ARG A 225 -33.21 -15.80 33.65
N PHE A 226 -33.14 -15.87 34.95
CA PHE A 226 -33.03 -17.17 35.66
C PHE A 226 -34.36 -17.92 35.45
N LEU A 227 -34.31 -18.98 34.64
CA LEU A 227 -35.39 -19.97 34.56
C LEU A 227 -35.29 -20.84 35.80
N ASN A 228 -36.19 -20.60 36.75
CA ASN A 228 -36.43 -21.49 37.87
C ASN A 228 -36.85 -22.86 37.35
N LYS A 229 -36.07 -23.90 37.67
CA LYS A 229 -36.48 -25.29 37.45
C LYS A 229 -37.63 -25.64 38.41
N PRO A 230 -38.71 -26.26 37.97
CA PRO A 230 -39.72 -26.76 38.86
C PRO A 230 -39.19 -27.96 39.67
N THR A 231 -39.29 -27.85 40.99
CA THR A 231 -39.05 -28.93 41.93
C THR A 231 -40.13 -29.99 41.76
N ARG A 232 -39.77 -31.24 41.49
CA ARG A 232 -40.66 -32.37 41.60
C ARG A 232 -40.89 -32.65 43.08
N VAL A 233 -42.13 -32.63 43.52
CA VAL A 233 -42.61 -33.16 44.79
C VAL A 233 -43.11 -34.59 44.52
N ASN A 234 -42.72 -35.52 45.40
CA ASN A 234 -43.18 -36.92 45.43
C ASN A 234 -44.68 -37.06 45.62
#